data_93d5f3c1033eeecc0e1952ff14b9ed39
#
_entry.id   93d5f3c1033eeecc0e1952ff14b9ed39
#
_cell.length_a   1.000
_cell.length_b   1.000
_cell.length_c   1.000
_cell.angle_alpha   90.00
_cell.angle_beta   90.00
_cell.angle_gamma   90.00
#
_symmetry.space_group_name_H-M   'P 1'
#
loop_
_entity.id
_entity.type
_entity.pdbx_description
1 polymer ?
#
loop_
_entity_poly.entity_id
_entity_poly.type
_entity_poly.pdbx_seq_one_letter_code
_entity_poly.pdbx_strand_id
1 'polypeptide(L)'
;MRRGRRASVVLDVASGDQNPADPNLETFNALFQSGTYSGRAQLLGPSNSIRFEPTVTFAPARQLLASAGFGFYWRQSVFDALYGIPGQVVVPSNGVTDRYEGCRPNVQIDWQLTRHLSAHVNCIYAFNGRFEERSVGATRTMSYVSPWVTYRF
;
A
#
# COMPACT_ATOMS: atom_id res chain seq x y z
N MET A 1 24.15 -0.04 -15.70
CA MET A 1 22.93 -0.85 -15.43
C MET A 1 22.55 -1.61 -16.70
N ARG A 2 22.28 -2.92 -16.61
CA ARG A 2 21.73 -3.68 -17.74
C ARG A 2 20.33 -3.14 -18.06
N ARG A 3 20.03 -2.92 -19.33
CA ARG A 3 18.66 -2.68 -19.81
C ARG A 3 17.84 -3.95 -19.50
N GLY A 4 17.24 -4.02 -18.32
CA GLY A 4 16.45 -5.17 -17.89
C GLY A 4 15.01 -4.76 -17.66
N ARG A 5 14.10 -5.65 -18.03
CA ARG A 5 12.71 -5.63 -17.58
C ARG A 5 12.61 -6.60 -16.41
N ARG A 6 11.92 -6.20 -15.36
CA ARG A 6 11.66 -7.05 -14.19
C ARG A 6 10.17 -7.02 -13.89
N ALA A 7 9.58 -8.17 -13.71
CA ALA A 7 8.28 -8.32 -13.12
C ALA A 7 8.46 -8.88 -11.70
N SER A 8 7.67 -8.40 -10.77
CA SER A 8 7.61 -8.88 -9.38
C SER A 8 6.18 -8.90 -8.90
N VAL A 9 5.91 -9.77 -7.94
CA VAL A 9 4.63 -9.86 -7.26
C VAL A 9 4.93 -9.85 -5.77
N VAL A 10 4.18 -9.05 -5.02
CA VAL A 10 4.15 -9.10 -3.56
C VAL A 10 2.81 -9.70 -3.15
N LEU A 11 2.86 -10.67 -2.25
CA LEU A 11 1.71 -11.23 -1.57
C LEU A 11 2.00 -11.18 -0.07
N ASP A 12 1.20 -10.42 0.66
CA ASP A 12 1.28 -10.30 2.11
C ASP A 12 -0.06 -10.71 2.72
N VAL A 13 0.00 -11.42 3.85
CA VAL A 13 -1.19 -11.78 4.64
C VAL A 13 -0.89 -11.53 6.11
N ALA A 14 -1.73 -10.75 6.76
CA ALA A 14 -1.64 -10.48 8.19
C ALA A 14 -3.01 -10.68 8.85
N SER A 15 -3.02 -11.37 9.99
CA SER A 15 -4.24 -11.73 10.70
C SER A 15 -5.04 -10.50 11.16
N GLY A 16 -6.35 -10.66 11.18
CA GLY A 16 -7.31 -9.84 11.90
C GLY A 16 -8.04 -10.66 12.94
N ASP A 17 -8.70 -10.00 13.86
CA ASP A 17 -9.50 -10.64 14.89
C ASP A 17 -10.71 -11.36 14.26
N GLN A 18 -10.87 -12.64 14.59
CA GLN A 18 -11.94 -13.48 14.07
C GLN A 18 -13.19 -13.46 14.95
N ASN A 19 -13.05 -13.07 16.22
CA ASN A 19 -14.16 -13.05 17.17
C ASN A 19 -14.05 -11.90 18.19
N PRO A 20 -14.52 -10.70 17.84
CA PRO A 20 -14.43 -9.54 18.73
C PRO A 20 -15.23 -9.67 20.04
N ALA A 21 -15.98 -10.76 20.21
CA ALA A 21 -16.76 -11.01 21.43
C ALA A 21 -15.99 -11.79 22.49
N ASP A 22 -14.82 -12.36 22.17
CA ASP A 22 -13.95 -13.04 23.14
C ASP A 22 -12.83 -12.11 23.65
N PRO A 23 -12.10 -12.48 24.72
CA PRO A 23 -11.04 -11.64 25.27
C PRO A 23 -9.71 -11.71 24.50
N ASN A 24 -9.61 -12.50 23.41
CA ASN A 24 -8.38 -12.69 22.69
C ASN A 24 -8.27 -11.68 21.55
N LEU A 25 -7.15 -11.00 21.42
CA LEU A 25 -6.85 -10.12 20.30
C LEU A 25 -5.98 -10.87 19.29
N GLU A 26 -6.56 -11.28 18.16
CA GLU A 26 -5.88 -12.06 17.12
C GLU A 26 -5.31 -11.17 15.99
N THR A 27 -5.56 -9.89 16.05
CA THR A 27 -5.06 -8.93 15.06
C THR A 27 -3.55 -8.82 15.10
N PHE A 28 -2.90 -9.05 13.97
CA PHE A 28 -1.45 -8.87 13.82
C PHE A 28 -1.04 -7.46 14.24
N ASN A 29 -0.12 -7.37 15.19
CA ASN A 29 0.47 -6.11 15.65
C ASN A 29 1.94 -6.03 15.23
N ALA A 30 2.24 -5.18 14.28
CA ALA A 30 3.61 -4.94 13.85
C ALA A 30 4.32 -4.01 14.83
N LEU A 31 5.21 -4.55 15.66
CA LEU A 31 5.96 -3.80 16.68
C LEU A 31 6.88 -2.71 16.06
N PHE A 32 7.43 -2.97 14.88
CA PHE A 32 8.35 -2.07 14.17
C PHE A 32 7.94 -1.95 12.70
N GLN A 33 6.98 -1.12 12.42
CA GLN A 33 6.52 -0.92 11.05
C GLN A 33 7.42 0.04 10.29
N SER A 34 7.80 -0.34 9.06
CA SER A 34 8.31 0.62 8.10
C SER A 34 7.16 1.54 7.64
N GLY A 35 7.32 2.85 7.75
CA GLY A 35 6.34 3.81 7.28
C GLY A 35 6.00 3.69 5.78
N THR A 36 6.82 2.99 5.01
CA THR A 36 6.61 2.77 3.57
C THR A 36 6.16 1.35 3.22
N TYR A 37 5.74 0.55 4.19
CA TYR A 37 5.36 -0.85 3.99
C TYR A 37 4.29 -1.03 2.89
N SER A 38 3.21 -0.25 2.94
CA SER A 38 2.14 -0.27 1.95
C SER A 38 2.25 0.85 0.91
N GLY A 39 3.47 1.29 0.61
CA GLY A 39 3.75 2.40 -0.30
C GLY A 39 4.00 3.73 0.41
N ARG A 40 4.51 4.71 -0.33
CA ARG A 40 4.92 6.01 0.24
C ARG A 40 3.77 6.87 0.76
N ALA A 41 2.56 6.65 0.30
CA ALA A 41 1.39 7.37 0.79
C ALA A 41 0.98 6.97 2.22
N GLN A 42 1.54 5.88 2.77
CA GLN A 42 1.32 5.42 4.15
C GLN A 42 -0.16 5.27 4.52
N LEU A 43 -0.99 4.86 3.57
CA LEU A 43 -2.44 4.83 3.74
C LEU A 43 -2.91 3.75 4.70
N LEU A 44 -2.26 2.58 4.64
CA LEU A 44 -2.65 1.41 5.42
C LEU A 44 -1.46 0.79 6.14
N GLY A 45 -1.76 0.22 7.30
CA GLY A 45 -0.90 -0.68 8.04
C GLY A 45 -1.02 -2.14 7.56
N PRO A 46 -0.16 -3.04 8.06
CA PRO A 46 -0.20 -4.45 7.69
C PRO A 46 -1.23 -5.28 8.47
N SER A 47 -1.93 -4.70 9.44
CA SER A 47 -2.89 -5.43 10.30
C SER A 47 -4.18 -5.74 9.56
N ASN A 48 -4.75 -6.94 9.79
CA ASN A 48 -5.98 -7.41 9.17
C ASN A 48 -6.00 -7.26 7.64
N SER A 49 -4.92 -7.60 6.95
CA SER A 49 -4.79 -7.31 5.53
C SER A 49 -4.35 -8.51 4.69
N ILE A 50 -4.85 -8.56 3.48
CA ILE A 50 -4.34 -9.38 2.37
C ILE A 50 -3.99 -8.41 1.26
N ARG A 51 -2.73 -8.43 0.82
CA ARG A 51 -2.23 -7.58 -0.26
C ARG A 51 -1.70 -8.43 -1.40
N PHE A 52 -2.12 -8.13 -2.60
CA PHE A 52 -1.56 -8.67 -3.83
C PHE A 52 -1.14 -7.51 -4.73
N GLU A 53 0.16 -7.42 -5.07
CA GLU A 53 0.68 -6.31 -5.86
C GLU A 53 1.65 -6.79 -6.95
N PRO A 54 1.19 -6.98 -8.18
CA PRO A 54 2.03 -7.12 -9.34
C PRO A 54 2.67 -5.78 -9.71
N THR A 55 3.97 -5.81 -10.04
CA THR A 55 4.75 -4.63 -10.43
C THR A 55 5.66 -4.96 -11.60
N VAL A 56 5.73 -4.06 -12.56
CA VAL A 56 6.69 -4.11 -13.67
C VAL A 56 7.67 -2.95 -13.54
N THR A 57 8.95 -3.26 -13.63
CA THR A 57 10.04 -2.28 -13.63
C THR A 57 10.82 -2.37 -14.91
N PHE A 58 11.14 -1.25 -15.52
CA PHE A 58 11.96 -1.18 -16.73
C PHE A 58 12.87 0.05 -16.73
N ALA A 59 13.98 -0.03 -17.44
CA ALA A 59 14.93 1.06 -17.59
C ALA A 59 14.88 1.58 -19.04
N PRO A 60 14.08 2.63 -19.34
CA PRO A 60 14.01 3.19 -20.70
C PRO A 60 15.32 3.85 -21.11
N ALA A 61 16.09 4.35 -20.17
CA ALA A 61 17.43 4.90 -20.37
C ALA A 61 18.39 4.43 -19.27
N ARG A 62 19.71 4.62 -19.48
CA ARG A 62 20.73 4.23 -18.48
C ARG A 62 20.57 4.94 -17.12
N GLN A 63 20.01 6.15 -17.16
CA GLN A 63 19.84 7.02 -15.99
C GLN A 63 18.40 7.03 -15.47
N LEU A 64 17.48 6.30 -16.10
CA LEU A 64 16.06 6.34 -15.79
C LEU A 64 15.52 4.94 -15.49
N LEU A 65 14.90 4.79 -14.32
CA LEU A 65 14.17 3.61 -13.93
C LEU A 65 12.71 3.99 -13.73
N ALA A 66 11.81 3.23 -14.32
CA ALA A 66 10.39 3.39 -14.16
C ALA A 66 9.75 2.09 -13.66
N SER A 67 8.83 2.19 -12.74
CA SER A 67 8.02 1.07 -12.28
C SER A 67 6.55 1.44 -12.25
N ALA A 68 5.70 0.47 -12.56
CA ALA A 68 4.26 0.59 -12.45
C ALA A 68 3.72 -0.67 -11.77
N GLY A 69 2.84 -0.48 -10.80
CA GLY A 69 2.24 -1.54 -10.02
C GLY A 69 0.75 -1.31 -9.77
N PHE A 70 0.07 -2.40 -9.42
CA PHE A 70 -1.32 -2.41 -9.00
C PHE A 70 -1.43 -3.16 -7.68
N GLY A 71 -1.66 -2.44 -6.57
CA GLY A 71 -1.95 -3.05 -5.28
C GLY A 71 -3.45 -3.32 -5.14
N PHE A 72 -3.82 -4.57 -4.85
CA PHE A 72 -5.16 -4.98 -4.48
C PHE A 72 -5.16 -5.35 -3.01
N TYR A 73 -6.19 -4.92 -2.27
CA TYR A 73 -6.26 -5.04 -0.82
C TYR A 73 -7.59 -5.61 -0.36
N TRP A 74 -7.52 -6.52 0.61
CA TRP A 74 -8.69 -7.13 1.26
C TRP A 74 -8.42 -7.25 2.76
N ARG A 75 -9.47 -7.19 3.56
CA ARG A 75 -9.43 -7.58 4.97
C ARG A 75 -9.25 -9.09 5.09
N GLN A 76 -8.39 -9.53 6.00
CA GLN A 76 -8.22 -10.94 6.32
C GLN A 76 -9.40 -11.45 7.16
N SER A 77 -9.85 -10.68 8.15
CA SER A 77 -11.09 -10.90 8.89
C SER A 77 -12.15 -9.86 8.55
N VAL A 78 -13.40 -10.28 8.37
CA VAL A 78 -14.55 -9.39 8.16
C VAL A 78 -15.09 -8.80 9.46
N PHE A 79 -14.70 -9.38 10.60
CA PHE A 79 -15.13 -8.92 11.93
C PHE A 79 -14.27 -7.79 12.48
N ASP A 80 -13.11 -7.60 11.90
CA ASP A 80 -12.10 -6.66 12.34
C ASP A 80 -12.05 -5.40 11.47
N ALA A 81 -11.41 -4.36 11.97
CA ALA A 81 -11.29 -3.04 11.34
C ALA A 81 -10.19 -2.99 10.26
N LEU A 82 -10.14 -1.87 9.54
CA LEU A 82 -9.00 -1.47 8.71
C LEU A 82 -8.08 -0.58 9.54
N TYR A 83 -6.77 -0.87 9.48
CA TYR A 83 -5.78 -0.22 10.32
C TYR A 83 -4.80 0.65 9.52
N GLY A 84 -4.40 1.76 10.11
CA GLY A 84 -3.28 2.58 9.67
C GLY A 84 -1.94 2.06 10.17
N ILE A 85 -0.85 2.73 9.74
CA ILE A 85 0.52 2.29 10.03
C ILE A 85 0.82 2.16 11.53
N PRO A 86 0.49 3.11 12.42
CA PRO A 86 0.74 2.94 13.85
C PRO A 86 -0.29 2.04 14.57
N GLY A 87 -1.14 1.31 13.82
CA GLY A 87 -2.12 0.40 14.40
C GLY A 87 -3.44 1.05 14.85
N GLN A 88 -3.66 2.34 14.53
CA GLN A 88 -4.95 2.96 14.78
C GLN A 88 -6.01 2.45 13.79
N VAL A 89 -7.25 2.34 14.25
CA VAL A 89 -8.39 2.06 13.38
C VAL A 89 -8.62 3.25 12.45
N VAL A 90 -8.60 3.00 11.14
CA VAL A 90 -8.91 3.98 10.08
C VAL A 90 -10.35 3.84 9.63
N VAL A 91 -10.81 2.60 9.41
CA VAL A 91 -12.21 2.32 9.05
C VAL A 91 -12.71 1.21 9.96
N PRO A 92 -13.72 1.47 10.81
CA PRO A 92 -14.30 0.45 11.68
C PRO A 92 -15.05 -0.60 10.85
N SER A 93 -15.18 -1.81 11.39
CA SER A 93 -15.91 -2.91 10.75
C SER A 93 -17.38 -2.58 10.52
N ASN A 94 -18.05 -1.96 11.49
CA ASN A 94 -19.48 -1.59 11.47
C ASN A 94 -20.43 -2.74 11.04
N GLY A 95 -20.00 -4.00 11.23
CA GLY A 95 -20.78 -5.18 10.83
C GLY A 95 -20.78 -5.46 9.32
N VAL A 96 -19.99 -4.73 8.54
CA VAL A 96 -19.86 -4.96 7.09
C VAL A 96 -19.03 -6.20 6.82
N THR A 97 -19.55 -7.11 6.02
CA THR A 97 -18.90 -8.39 5.68
C THR A 97 -18.12 -8.37 4.36
N ASP A 98 -18.10 -7.25 3.64
CA ASP A 98 -17.27 -7.11 2.45
C ASP A 98 -15.78 -7.12 2.83
N ARG A 99 -14.98 -7.91 2.12
CA ARG A 99 -13.53 -8.00 2.34
C ARG A 99 -12.74 -6.98 1.52
N TYR A 100 -13.22 -6.62 0.34
CA TYR A 100 -12.48 -5.82 -0.61
C TYR A 100 -12.35 -4.36 -0.16
N GLU A 101 -11.12 -3.93 0.11
CA GLU A 101 -10.76 -2.56 0.55
C GLU A 101 -10.48 -1.63 -0.63
N GLY A 102 -10.16 -2.16 -1.80
CA GLY A 102 -9.90 -1.35 -2.97
C GLY A 102 -8.63 -1.71 -3.73
N CYS A 103 -8.29 -0.87 -4.70
CA CYS A 103 -7.05 -1.00 -5.45
C CYS A 103 -6.27 0.32 -5.49
N ARG A 104 -4.94 0.19 -5.61
CA ARG A 104 -4.00 1.32 -5.60
C ARG A 104 -2.98 1.18 -6.71
N PRO A 105 -3.32 1.60 -7.95
CA PRO A 105 -2.32 1.76 -8.99
C PRO A 105 -1.25 2.75 -8.55
N ASN A 106 0.00 2.42 -8.83
CA ASN A 106 1.13 3.27 -8.51
C ASN A 106 2.15 3.32 -9.65
N VAL A 107 2.81 4.45 -9.78
CA VAL A 107 3.90 4.66 -10.73
C VAL A 107 5.04 5.34 -9.98
N GLN A 108 6.26 4.83 -10.16
CA GLN A 108 7.47 5.48 -9.67
C GLN A 108 8.46 5.69 -10.79
N ILE A 109 9.07 6.86 -10.80
CA ILE A 109 10.16 7.24 -11.71
C ILE A 109 11.35 7.65 -10.86
N ASP A 110 12.50 7.04 -11.13
CA ASP A 110 13.78 7.36 -10.51
C ASP A 110 14.75 7.80 -11.59
N TRP A 111 15.24 9.03 -11.50
CA TRP A 111 16.13 9.62 -12.48
C TRP A 111 17.48 10.01 -11.86
N GLN A 112 18.55 9.37 -12.29
CA GLN A 112 19.92 9.72 -11.93
C GLN A 112 20.40 10.86 -12.82
N LEU A 113 20.30 12.10 -12.32
CA LEU A 113 20.69 13.32 -13.05
C LEU A 113 22.19 13.44 -13.20
N THR A 114 22.94 13.21 -12.10
CA THR A 114 24.40 13.18 -12.06
C THR A 114 24.87 12.03 -11.17
N ARG A 115 26.17 11.81 -11.01
CA ARG A 115 26.70 10.82 -10.06
C ARG A 115 26.31 11.11 -8.59
N HIS A 116 26.00 12.36 -8.27
CA HIS A 116 25.67 12.81 -6.93
C HIS A 116 24.19 13.17 -6.73
N LEU A 117 23.45 13.44 -7.80
CA LEU A 117 22.09 13.95 -7.74
C LEU A 117 21.12 12.99 -8.42
N SER A 118 20.07 12.63 -7.72
CA SER A 118 18.92 11.89 -8.28
C SER A 118 17.61 12.58 -7.95
N ALA A 119 16.68 12.56 -8.89
CA ALA A 119 15.31 13.02 -8.73
C ALA A 119 14.36 11.83 -8.80
N HIS A 120 13.29 11.90 -8.05
CA HIS A 120 12.32 10.84 -7.92
C HIS A 120 10.89 11.40 -7.90
N VAL A 121 9.94 10.66 -8.42
CA VAL A 121 8.52 10.94 -8.25
C VAL A 121 7.76 9.63 -8.06
N ASN A 122 6.87 9.62 -7.10
CA ASN A 122 5.91 8.54 -6.89
C ASN A 122 4.49 9.09 -6.99
N CYS A 123 3.66 8.44 -7.79
CA CYS A 123 2.25 8.74 -7.94
C CYS A 123 1.44 7.52 -7.54
N ILE A 124 0.45 7.71 -6.67
CA ILE A 124 -0.48 6.67 -6.23
C ILE A 124 -1.90 7.22 -6.42
N TYR A 125 -2.78 6.38 -6.95
CA TYR A 125 -4.20 6.66 -7.00
C TYR A 125 -4.93 5.56 -6.22
N ALA A 126 -5.74 5.93 -5.23
CA ALA A 126 -6.46 4.98 -4.40
C ALA A 126 -7.94 4.98 -4.76
N PHE A 127 -8.44 3.82 -5.13
CA PHE A 127 -9.86 3.53 -5.31
C PHE A 127 -10.36 2.78 -4.10
N ASN A 128 -11.38 3.30 -3.45
CA ASN A 128 -12.05 2.63 -2.34
C ASN A 128 -12.79 1.39 -2.81
N GLY A 129 -12.83 0.38 -1.97
CA GLY A 129 -13.61 -0.83 -2.20
C GLY A 129 -14.96 -0.80 -1.49
N ARG A 130 -15.73 -1.86 -1.70
CA ARG A 130 -17.08 -2.00 -1.12
C ARG A 130 -17.10 -1.94 0.40
N PHE A 131 -16.02 -2.37 1.06
CA PHE A 131 -15.94 -2.29 2.51
C PHE A 131 -15.97 -0.83 2.99
N GLU A 132 -15.09 0.02 2.46
CA GLU A 132 -14.99 1.42 2.84
C GLU A 132 -16.28 2.18 2.48
N GLU A 133 -16.83 1.90 1.30
CA GLU A 133 -18.09 2.49 0.84
C GLU A 133 -19.26 2.18 1.79
N ARG A 134 -19.38 0.92 2.24
CA ARG A 134 -20.48 0.49 3.10
C ARG A 134 -20.28 0.80 4.57
N SER A 135 -19.04 0.80 5.05
CA SER A 135 -18.75 1.04 6.46
C SER A 135 -18.85 2.52 6.83
N VAL A 136 -18.30 3.42 6.01
CA VAL A 136 -18.22 4.86 6.33
C VAL A 136 -18.72 5.77 5.21
N GLY A 137 -19.34 5.22 4.16
CA GLY A 137 -19.83 6.01 3.02
C GLY A 137 -18.71 6.65 2.18
N ALA A 138 -17.51 6.08 2.22
CA ALA A 138 -16.33 6.63 1.54
C ALA A 138 -16.39 6.38 0.03
N THR A 139 -17.00 7.29 -0.71
CA THR A 139 -17.08 7.22 -2.18
C THR A 139 -15.92 7.95 -2.89
N ARG A 140 -15.07 8.64 -2.12
CA ARG A 140 -14.02 9.48 -2.70
C ARG A 140 -12.75 8.68 -2.95
N THR A 141 -12.20 8.86 -4.14
CA THR A 141 -10.86 8.42 -4.52
C THR A 141 -9.82 9.42 -4.00
N MET A 142 -8.60 8.96 -3.78
CA MET A 142 -7.48 9.80 -3.37
C MET A 142 -6.35 9.69 -4.38
N SER A 143 -5.75 10.83 -4.71
CA SER A 143 -4.50 10.90 -5.48
C SER A 143 -3.38 11.42 -4.58
N TYR A 144 -2.21 10.80 -4.69
CA TYR A 144 -1.03 11.18 -3.95
C TYR A 144 0.16 11.29 -4.90
N VAL A 145 0.86 12.41 -4.85
CA VAL A 145 2.07 12.65 -5.64
C VAL A 145 3.17 13.11 -4.70
N SER A 146 4.29 12.40 -4.72
CA SER A 146 5.46 12.69 -3.89
C SER A 146 6.71 12.84 -4.75
N PRO A 147 7.16 14.06 -5.08
CA PRO A 147 8.47 14.30 -5.63
C PRO A 147 9.51 14.42 -4.51
N TRP A 148 10.74 13.93 -4.76
CA TRP A 148 11.88 14.18 -3.86
C TRP A 148 13.20 14.17 -4.63
N VAL A 149 14.22 14.74 -4.03
CA VAL A 149 15.58 14.79 -4.57
C VAL A 149 16.53 14.20 -3.54
N THR A 150 17.50 13.43 -4.00
CA THR A 150 18.56 12.87 -3.15
C THR A 150 19.91 13.37 -3.66
N TYR A 151 20.70 13.95 -2.76
CA TYR A 151 22.10 14.32 -3.00
C TYR A 151 23.03 13.45 -2.16
N ARG A 152 24.10 12.95 -2.78
CA ARG A 152 25.15 12.14 -2.12
C ARG A 152 26.49 12.82 -2.35
N PHE A 153 27.24 13.12 -1.29
CA PHE A 153 28.60 13.64 -1.36
C PHE A 153 29.65 12.54 -1.42
#